data_dbfadf05ef688934a08a5ee530587d0e
#
_entry.id   dbfadf05ef688934a08a5ee530587d0e
#
_cell.length_a   1.000
_cell.length_b   1.000
_cell.length_c   1.000
_cell.angle_alpha   90.00
_cell.angle_beta   90.00
_cell.angle_gamma   90.00
#
_symmetry.space_group_name_H-M   'P 1'
#
loop_
_entity.id
_entity.type
_entity.pdbx_description
1 polymer ?
#
loop_
_entity_poly.entity_id
_entity_poly.type
_entity_poly.pdbx_seq_one_letter_code
_entity_poly.pdbx_strand_id
1 'polypeptide(L)' 'MSVRLQLVGAHEIRIRLGGISRQRVHQITSAGSFPKPVAELTLGKVWRADEVEAWIRQHRPRGVGV' A
#
# COMPACT_ATOMS: atom_id res chain seq x y z
N MET A 1 21.83 15.64 5.58
CA MET A 1 21.18 14.36 5.42
C MET A 1 19.90 14.48 4.60
N SER A 2 19.76 13.69 3.61
CA SER A 2 18.57 13.78 2.76
C SER A 2 17.53 12.79 3.22
N VAL A 3 16.29 13.24 3.24
CA VAL A 3 15.16 12.38 3.53
C VAL A 3 14.63 11.88 2.20
N ARG A 4 14.58 10.59 2.06
CA ARG A 4 14.01 10.01 0.86
C ARG A 4 12.55 9.73 1.07
N LEU A 5 11.76 10.37 0.25
CA LEU A 5 10.33 10.11 0.24
C LEU A 5 10.06 9.09 -0.85
N GLN A 6 9.76 7.88 -0.45
CA GLN A 6 9.44 6.84 -1.41
C GLN A 6 7.94 6.75 -1.59
N LEU A 7 7.52 6.72 -2.83
CA LEU A 7 6.12 6.59 -3.17
C LEU A 7 5.88 5.25 -3.83
N VAL A 8 4.72 4.68 -3.57
CA VAL A 8 4.34 3.40 -4.14
C VAL A 8 2.94 3.52 -4.74
N GLY A 9 2.75 2.86 -5.86
CA GLY A 9 1.45 2.75 -6.48
C GLY A 9 0.76 1.47 -6.08
N ALA A 10 -0.45 1.28 -6.61
CA ALA A 10 -1.26 0.10 -6.28
C ALA A 10 -0.55 -1.20 -6.67
N HIS A 11 0.16 -1.18 -7.79
CA HIS A 11 0.85 -2.39 -8.23
C HIS A 11 1.91 -2.83 -7.23
N GLU A 12 2.65 -1.87 -6.69
CA GLU A 12 3.69 -2.19 -5.72
C GLU A 12 3.11 -2.61 -4.38
N ILE A 13 2.00 -2.01 -4.01
CA ILE A 13 1.28 -2.44 -2.80
C ILE A 13 0.82 -3.87 -2.98
N ARG A 14 0.33 -4.21 -4.16
CA ARG A 14 -0.12 -5.55 -4.46
C ARG A 14 0.99 -6.57 -4.24
N ILE A 15 2.19 -6.25 -4.70
CA ILE A 15 3.34 -7.14 -4.54
C ILE A 15 3.71 -7.28 -3.07
N ARG A 16 3.70 -6.17 -2.33
CA ARG A 16 4.04 -6.22 -0.90
C ARG A 16 3.04 -7.04 -0.10
N LEU A 17 1.82 -7.17 -0.59
CA LEU A 17 0.80 -7.96 0.07
C LEU A 17 0.77 -9.41 -0.40
N GLY A 18 1.78 -9.83 -1.14
CA GLY A 18 1.90 -11.22 -1.54
C GLY A 18 1.36 -11.54 -2.91
N GLY A 19 1.19 -10.54 -3.75
CA GLY A 19 0.73 -10.78 -5.12
C GLY A 19 -0.76 -11.03 -5.22
N ILE A 20 -1.53 -10.37 -4.37
CA ILE A 20 -2.99 -10.54 -4.38
C ILE A 20 -3.58 -9.92 -5.64
N SER A 21 -4.87 -10.15 -5.88
CA SER A 21 -5.54 -9.67 -7.08
C SER A 21 -5.69 -8.15 -7.04
N ARG A 22 -5.90 -7.56 -8.22
CA ARG A 22 -6.16 -6.13 -8.32
C ARG A 22 -7.39 -5.73 -7.54
N GLN A 23 -8.43 -6.54 -7.63
CA GLN A 23 -9.67 -6.25 -6.93
C GLN A 23 -9.43 -6.22 -5.42
N ARG A 24 -8.63 -7.15 -4.93
CA ARG A 24 -8.32 -7.20 -3.51
C ARG A 24 -7.53 -5.97 -3.08
N VAL A 25 -6.56 -5.55 -3.89
CA VAL A 25 -5.81 -4.34 -3.60
C VAL A 25 -6.75 -3.14 -3.53
N HIS A 26 -7.67 -3.05 -4.48
CA HIS A 26 -8.62 -1.94 -4.49
C HIS A 26 -9.45 -1.92 -3.21
N GLN A 27 -9.91 -3.08 -2.77
CA GLN A 27 -10.68 -3.17 -1.54
C GLN A 27 -9.87 -2.72 -0.34
N ILE A 28 -8.61 -3.16 -0.25
CA ILE A 28 -7.75 -2.84 0.88
C ILE A 28 -7.42 -1.35 0.90
N THR A 29 -7.03 -0.80 -0.23
CA THR A 29 -6.62 0.60 -0.29
C THR A 29 -7.79 1.56 -0.16
N SER A 30 -9.01 1.06 -0.38
CA SER A 30 -10.21 1.87 -0.19
C SER A 30 -10.76 1.78 1.22
N ALA A 31 -10.23 0.91 2.04
CA ALA A 31 -10.70 0.76 3.41
C ALA A 31 -10.35 2.00 4.23
N GLY A 32 -11.20 2.32 5.18
CA GLY A 32 -10.98 3.51 6.01
C GLY A 32 -9.72 3.46 6.84
N SER A 33 -9.23 2.26 7.15
CA SER A 33 -8.01 2.10 7.94
C SER A 33 -6.74 2.25 7.13
N PHE A 34 -6.83 2.16 5.80
CA PHE A 34 -5.64 2.26 4.97
C PHE A 34 -5.20 3.73 4.86
N PRO A 35 -3.89 3.99 4.79
CA PRO A 35 -3.41 5.37 4.62
C PRO A 35 -4.01 6.00 3.37
N LYS A 36 -4.22 7.30 3.44
CA LYS A 36 -4.74 8.01 2.29
C LYS A 36 -3.62 8.26 1.28
N PRO A 37 -3.95 8.29 -0.01
CA PRO A 37 -2.93 8.58 -1.02
C PRO A 37 -2.41 10.00 -0.85
N VAL A 38 -1.14 10.19 -1.12
CA VAL A 38 -0.54 11.52 -1.07
C VAL A 38 -0.80 12.30 -2.35
N ALA A 39 -1.13 11.61 -3.44
CA ALA A 39 -1.44 12.26 -4.70
C ALA A 39 -2.23 11.32 -5.58
N GLU A 40 -3.03 11.92 -6.48
CA GLU A 40 -3.69 11.19 -7.54
C GLU A 40 -3.14 11.67 -8.85
N LEU A 41 -2.57 10.75 -9.60
CA LEU A 41 -1.97 11.05 -10.89
C LEU A 41 -2.86 10.46 -11.99
N THR A 42 -2.58 10.86 -13.23
CA THR A 42 -3.31 10.31 -14.37
C THR A 42 -3.24 8.78 -14.38
N LEU A 43 -2.11 8.24 -13.99
CA LEU A 43 -1.90 6.79 -14.01
C LEU A 43 -2.40 6.09 -12.75
N GLY A 44 -2.86 6.84 -11.77
CA GLY A 44 -3.38 6.25 -10.56
C GLY A 44 -2.92 6.96 -9.31
N LYS A 45 -3.28 6.43 -8.16
CA LYS A 45 -2.94 7.01 -6.88
C LYS A 45 -1.57 6.53 -6.42
N VAL A 46 -0.91 7.35 -5.62
CA VAL A 46 0.36 6.99 -5.02
C VAL A 46 0.29 7.25 -3.52
N TRP A 47 0.99 6.42 -2.78
CA TRP A 47 1.03 6.46 -1.31
C TRP A 47 2.47 6.55 -0.86
N ARG A 48 2.65 6.98 0.39
CA ARG A 48 3.98 6.93 1.00
C ARG A 48 4.30 5.49 1.37
N ALA A 49 5.49 5.06 0.98
CA ALA A 49 5.88 3.68 1.22
C ALA A 49 5.95 3.38 2.72
N ASP A 50 6.46 4.32 3.52
CA ASP A 50 6.60 4.07 4.95
C ASP A 50 5.24 3.91 5.62
N GLU A 51 4.25 4.68 5.19
CA GLU A 51 2.90 4.54 5.75
C GLU A 51 2.27 3.22 5.36
N VAL A 52 2.47 2.82 4.11
CA VAL A 52 1.93 1.55 3.64
C VAL A 52 2.56 0.39 4.41
N GLU A 53 3.87 0.44 4.60
CA GLU A 53 4.54 -0.63 5.30
C GLU A 53 4.14 -0.71 6.77
N ALA A 54 3.92 0.45 7.39
CA ALA A 54 3.44 0.47 8.76
C ALA A 54 2.05 -0.17 8.86
N TRP A 55 1.19 0.15 7.89
CA TRP A 55 -0.14 -0.43 7.88
C TRP A 55 -0.07 -1.94 7.70
N ILE A 56 0.79 -2.42 6.80
CA ILE A 56 0.93 -3.84 6.57
C ILE A 56 1.39 -4.56 7.83
N ARG A 57 2.35 -3.97 8.55
CA ARG A 57 2.82 -4.57 9.79
C ARG A 57 1.73 -4.69 10.83
N GLN A 58 0.86 -3.67 10.90
CA GLN A 58 -0.22 -3.67 11.88
C GLN A 58 -1.37 -4.57 11.50
N HIS A 59 -1.64 -4.67 10.21
CA HIS A 59 -2.83 -5.37 9.73
C HIS A 59 -2.52 -6.64 8.97
N ARG A 60 -1.27 -7.10 9.04
CA ARG A 60 -0.89 -8.31 8.33
C ARG A 60 -1.75 -9.46 8.79
N PRO A 61 -2.48 -10.11 7.86
CA PRO A 61 -3.32 -11.22 8.26
C PRO A 61 -2.51 -12.37 8.81
N ARG A 62 -3.05 -13.02 9.81
CA ARG A 62 -2.39 -14.16 10.38
C ARG A 62 -2.31 -15.25 9.32
N GLY A 63 -1.16 -15.84 9.17
CA GLY A 63 -0.96 -16.86 8.15
C GLY A 63 -0.31 -16.34 6.90
N VAL A 64 -0.34 -15.05 6.65
CA VAL A 64 0.34 -14.48 5.50
C VAL A 64 1.83 -14.42 5.79
N GLY A 65 2.63 -14.96 4.91
CA GLY A 65 4.06 -14.98 5.09
C GLY A 65 4.53 -16.03 6.08
N VAL A 66 3.66 -16.88 6.45
CA VAL A 66 4.02 -17.99 7.32
C VAL A 66 4.61 -19.12 6.48
#